data_fd403d4e9ff4bb10021433daf4227e6b
#
_entry.id   fd403d4e9ff4bb10021433daf4227e6b
#
_cell.length_a   1.000
_cell.length_b   1.000
_cell.length_c   1.000
_cell.angle_alpha   90.00
_cell.angle_beta   90.00
_cell.angle_gamma   90.00
#
_symmetry.space_group_name_H-M   'P 1'
#
loop_
_entity.id
_entity.type
_entity.pdbx_description
1 polymer ?
#
loop_
_entity_poly.entity_id
_entity_poly.type
_entity_poly.pdbx_seq_one_letter_code
_entity_poly.pdbx_strand_id
1 'polypeptide(L)'
;MSPTKKKQGKARPARPASAGSSRAAVDQFYADAHAIEVEASARYRVLAREMQASGNGRTAELFLKLAQLEAGHADKLKHAAAPELQARAREQLLSRKGGETEVPNYEFLYRDVPPFHALMLALESERRAKAYFERIRENARDPEVRRLAAEFARDEEQHVTWLEEALAKAPQPAKSFNEFG
;
A
#
# COMPACT_ATOMS: atom_id res chain seq x y z
N MET A 1 65.46 -5.28 26.77
CA MET A 1 64.09 -5.70 26.42
C MET A 1 63.19 -4.49 26.55
N SER A 2 62.86 -3.85 25.44
CA SER A 2 62.01 -2.64 25.43
C SER A 2 60.57 -3.03 25.03
N PRO A 3 59.50 -2.50 25.66
CA PRO A 3 58.15 -2.82 25.33
C PRO A 3 57.64 -1.96 24.16
N THR A 4 57.12 -2.61 23.15
CA THR A 4 56.47 -2.05 21.97
C THR A 4 55.15 -1.37 22.34
N LYS A 5 55.02 -0.07 22.10
CA LYS A 5 53.80 0.72 22.23
C LYS A 5 52.84 0.36 21.07
N LYS A 6 51.67 -0.26 21.41
CA LYS A 6 50.50 -0.41 20.50
C LYS A 6 49.92 0.98 20.22
N LYS A 7 49.92 1.38 18.96
CA LYS A 7 49.16 2.54 18.48
C LYS A 7 47.68 2.22 18.48
N GLN A 8 46.90 2.87 19.33
CA GLN A 8 45.44 2.87 19.26
C GLN A 8 45.01 3.68 18.03
N GLY A 9 44.38 3.00 17.08
CA GLY A 9 43.76 3.63 15.92
C GLY A 9 42.53 4.45 16.37
N LYS A 10 42.58 5.78 16.17
CA LYS A 10 41.43 6.66 16.35
C LYS A 10 40.37 6.30 15.33
N ALA A 11 39.19 5.86 15.80
CA ALA A 11 38.00 5.68 14.98
C ALA A 11 37.66 7.03 14.28
N ARG A 12 37.55 6.99 12.96
CA ARG A 12 37.14 8.14 12.15
C ARG A 12 35.68 8.44 12.46
N PRO A 13 35.27 9.68 12.79
CA PRO A 13 33.85 10.00 13.01
C PRO A 13 33.05 9.72 11.74
N ALA A 14 31.89 9.10 11.89
CA ALA A 14 30.95 8.85 10.80
C ALA A 14 30.57 10.21 10.17
N ARG A 15 30.72 10.31 8.86
CA ARG A 15 30.33 11.48 8.07
C ARG A 15 28.81 11.69 8.22
N PRO A 16 28.32 12.89 8.56
CA PRO A 16 26.88 13.12 8.63
C PRO A 16 26.26 12.85 7.25
N ALA A 17 25.14 12.11 7.22
CA ALA A 17 24.39 11.90 5.99
C ALA A 17 24.04 13.26 5.39
N SER A 18 24.38 13.50 4.12
CA SER A 18 24.18 14.78 3.45
C SER A 18 22.68 15.13 3.43
N ALA A 19 22.34 16.40 3.68
CA ALA A 19 20.95 16.91 3.64
C ALA A 19 20.22 16.57 2.31
N GLY A 20 20.95 16.39 1.21
CA GLY A 20 20.40 15.97 -0.09
C GLY A 20 19.88 14.52 -0.12
N SER A 21 20.46 13.61 0.69
CA SER A 21 19.98 12.22 0.75
C SER A 21 18.68 12.09 1.58
N SER A 22 18.46 12.97 2.55
CA SER A 22 17.21 13.02 3.33
C SER A 22 16.06 13.52 2.46
N ARG A 23 16.25 14.58 1.70
CA ARG A 23 15.21 15.14 0.83
C ARG A 23 14.74 14.14 -0.25
N ALA A 24 15.68 13.49 -0.93
CA ALA A 24 15.35 12.48 -1.94
C ALA A 24 14.57 11.29 -1.36
N ALA A 25 14.87 10.87 -0.13
CA ALA A 25 14.13 9.81 0.54
C ALA A 25 12.70 10.24 0.92
N VAL A 26 12.52 11.49 1.32
CA VAL A 26 11.19 12.08 1.61
C VAL A 26 10.37 12.17 0.32
N ASP A 27 10.94 12.71 -0.75
CA ASP A 27 10.25 12.83 -2.04
C ASP A 27 9.88 11.45 -2.60
N GLN A 28 10.75 10.44 -2.44
CA GLN A 28 10.43 9.06 -2.84
C GLN A 28 9.28 8.47 -2.01
N PHE A 29 9.28 8.69 -0.69
CA PHE A 29 8.16 8.24 0.14
C PHE A 29 6.83 8.84 -0.31
N TYR A 30 6.77 10.13 -0.56
CA TYR A 30 5.56 10.79 -1.04
C TYR A 30 5.08 10.24 -2.40
N ALA A 31 6.03 9.97 -3.30
CA ALA A 31 5.70 9.41 -4.61
C ALA A 31 5.15 7.98 -4.49
N ASP A 32 5.79 7.15 -3.68
CA ASP A 32 5.37 5.76 -3.46
C ASP A 32 4.00 5.70 -2.76
N ALA A 33 3.81 6.49 -1.71
CA ALA A 33 2.53 6.58 -1.02
C ALA A 33 1.42 7.05 -1.98
N HIS A 34 1.63 8.14 -2.73
CA HIS A 34 0.66 8.62 -3.71
C HIS A 34 0.30 7.53 -4.74
N ALA A 35 1.27 6.77 -5.24
CA ALA A 35 1.02 5.69 -6.19
C ALA A 35 0.15 4.57 -5.59
N ILE A 36 0.39 4.20 -4.32
CA ILE A 36 -0.40 3.20 -3.58
C ILE A 36 -1.86 3.64 -3.48
N GLU A 37 -2.10 4.88 -3.04
CA GLU A 37 -3.44 5.43 -2.82
C GLU A 37 -4.24 5.59 -4.11
N VAL A 38 -3.61 6.12 -5.17
CA VAL A 38 -4.26 6.25 -6.51
C VAL A 38 -4.68 4.88 -7.03
N GLU A 39 -3.82 3.89 -6.91
CA GLU A 39 -4.04 2.54 -7.37
C GLU A 39 -5.15 1.83 -6.55
N ALA A 40 -5.14 1.98 -5.22
CA ALA A 40 -6.18 1.46 -4.34
C ALA A 40 -7.55 2.07 -4.66
N SER A 41 -7.63 3.40 -4.80
CA SER A 41 -8.86 4.10 -5.18
C SER A 41 -9.43 3.60 -6.52
N ALA A 42 -8.57 3.44 -7.53
CA ALA A 42 -9.01 2.95 -8.85
C ALA A 42 -9.58 1.52 -8.76
N ARG A 43 -8.88 0.63 -8.07
CA ARG A 43 -9.29 -0.76 -7.86
C ARG A 43 -10.63 -0.86 -7.12
N TYR A 44 -10.81 -0.10 -6.04
CA TYR A 44 -12.06 -0.14 -5.26
C TYR A 44 -13.25 0.41 -6.03
N ARG A 45 -13.07 1.37 -6.93
CA ARG A 45 -14.14 1.83 -7.84
C ARG A 45 -14.59 0.73 -8.79
N VAL A 46 -13.67 -0.09 -9.30
CA VAL A 46 -14.02 -1.22 -10.15
C VAL A 46 -14.75 -2.29 -9.35
N LEU A 47 -14.21 -2.69 -8.19
CA LEU A 47 -14.87 -3.67 -7.31
C LEU A 47 -16.26 -3.21 -6.88
N ALA A 48 -16.46 -1.92 -6.62
CA ALA A 48 -17.78 -1.38 -6.28
C ALA A 48 -18.77 -1.55 -7.43
N ARG A 49 -18.37 -1.27 -8.68
CA ARG A 49 -19.22 -1.47 -9.86
C ARG A 49 -19.59 -2.94 -10.06
N GLU A 50 -18.63 -3.85 -9.94
CA GLU A 50 -18.88 -5.29 -10.06
C GLU A 50 -19.83 -5.80 -8.96
N MET A 51 -19.65 -5.36 -7.71
CA MET A 51 -20.54 -5.69 -6.62
C MET A 51 -21.96 -5.13 -6.83
N GLN A 52 -22.07 -3.91 -7.33
CA GLN A 52 -23.36 -3.31 -7.67
C GLN A 52 -24.07 -4.08 -8.80
N ALA A 53 -23.33 -4.43 -9.85
CA ALA A 53 -23.87 -5.18 -11.00
C ALA A 53 -24.35 -6.59 -10.60
N SER A 54 -23.69 -7.22 -9.62
CA SER A 54 -24.06 -8.55 -9.09
C SER A 54 -25.09 -8.51 -7.94
N GLY A 55 -25.69 -7.33 -7.65
CA GLY A 55 -26.72 -7.18 -6.61
C GLY A 55 -26.18 -7.15 -5.17
N ASN A 56 -24.88 -7.00 -4.98
CA ASN A 56 -24.23 -6.97 -3.66
C ASN A 56 -24.04 -5.53 -3.14
N GLY A 57 -25.14 -4.77 -3.03
CA GLY A 57 -25.13 -3.34 -2.73
C GLY A 57 -24.32 -2.96 -1.47
N ARG A 58 -24.42 -3.71 -0.37
CA ARG A 58 -23.66 -3.44 0.86
C ARG A 58 -22.15 -3.53 0.65
N THR A 59 -21.69 -4.52 -0.11
CA THR A 59 -20.27 -4.66 -0.44
C THR A 59 -19.82 -3.56 -1.41
N ALA A 60 -20.70 -3.18 -2.35
CA ALA A 60 -20.44 -2.05 -3.25
C ALA A 60 -20.30 -0.73 -2.48
N GLU A 61 -21.17 -0.45 -1.51
CA GLU A 61 -21.09 0.74 -0.65
C GLU A 61 -19.77 0.79 0.14
N LEU A 62 -19.32 -0.34 0.70
CA LEU A 62 -18.03 -0.42 1.38
C LEU A 62 -16.89 -0.08 0.44
N PHE A 63 -16.84 -0.67 -0.77
CA PHE A 63 -15.80 -0.37 -1.74
C PHE A 63 -15.84 1.08 -2.25
N LEU A 64 -17.03 1.67 -2.38
CA LEU A 64 -17.14 3.12 -2.71
C LEU A 64 -16.58 3.98 -1.59
N LYS A 65 -16.86 3.64 -0.33
CA LYS A 65 -16.30 4.35 0.83
C LYS A 65 -14.78 4.26 0.84
N LEU A 66 -14.21 3.06 0.69
CA LEU A 66 -12.76 2.87 0.60
C LEU A 66 -12.17 3.68 -0.57
N ALA A 67 -12.76 3.59 -1.76
CA ALA A 67 -12.29 4.35 -2.93
C ALA A 67 -12.25 5.87 -2.69
N GLN A 68 -13.20 6.43 -1.94
CA GLN A 68 -13.23 7.85 -1.59
C GLN A 68 -12.14 8.22 -0.58
N LEU A 69 -11.88 7.37 0.40
CA LEU A 69 -10.83 7.59 1.40
C LEU A 69 -9.45 7.57 0.74
N GLU A 70 -9.17 6.57 -0.08
CA GLU A 70 -7.90 6.48 -0.82
C GLU A 70 -7.70 7.65 -1.79
N ALA A 71 -8.77 8.11 -2.46
CA ALA A 71 -8.69 9.31 -3.29
C ALA A 71 -8.34 10.55 -2.44
N GLY A 72 -8.90 10.66 -1.23
CA GLY A 72 -8.59 11.73 -0.28
C GLY A 72 -7.13 11.69 0.20
N HIS A 73 -6.58 10.50 0.43
CA HIS A 73 -5.18 10.31 0.77
C HIS A 73 -4.27 10.70 -0.40
N ALA A 74 -4.57 10.23 -1.62
CA ALA A 74 -3.85 10.61 -2.83
C ALA A 74 -3.82 12.13 -3.04
N ASP A 75 -4.95 12.81 -2.85
CA ASP A 75 -5.03 14.27 -2.99
C ASP A 75 -4.15 15.02 -1.97
N LYS A 76 -4.03 14.54 -0.75
CA LYS A 76 -3.11 15.10 0.26
C LYS A 76 -1.64 15.00 -0.19
N LEU A 77 -1.29 13.96 -0.92
CA LEU A 77 0.07 13.66 -1.36
C LEU A 77 0.42 14.25 -2.74
N LYS A 78 -0.59 14.66 -3.51
CA LYS A 78 -0.49 15.05 -4.92
C LYS A 78 0.61 16.08 -5.23
N HIS A 79 0.86 17.02 -4.32
CA HIS A 79 1.83 18.10 -4.51
C HIS A 79 3.10 17.92 -3.69
N ALA A 80 3.24 16.79 -3.00
CA ALA A 80 4.36 16.54 -2.09
C ALA A 80 5.62 16.03 -2.81
N ALA A 81 5.47 15.44 -4.00
CA ALA A 81 6.58 14.99 -4.83
C ALA A 81 6.41 15.44 -6.28
N ALA A 82 7.52 15.51 -7.03
CA ALA A 82 7.52 15.89 -8.43
C ALA A 82 6.69 14.91 -9.29
N PRO A 83 5.94 15.38 -10.31
CA PRO A 83 5.10 14.53 -11.15
C PRO A 83 5.85 13.36 -11.81
N GLU A 84 7.09 13.59 -12.24
CA GLU A 84 7.93 12.57 -12.86
C GLU A 84 8.29 11.44 -11.88
N LEU A 85 8.49 11.79 -10.61
CA LEU A 85 8.77 10.82 -9.56
C LEU A 85 7.53 9.99 -9.22
N GLN A 86 6.35 10.64 -9.17
CA GLN A 86 5.06 9.97 -8.99
C GLN A 86 4.76 9.00 -10.14
N ALA A 87 5.02 9.40 -11.39
CA ALA A 87 4.84 8.54 -12.56
C ALA A 87 5.72 7.28 -12.49
N ARG A 88 7.00 7.43 -12.12
CA ARG A 88 7.93 6.31 -11.93
C ARG A 88 7.51 5.39 -10.78
N ALA A 89 7.09 5.95 -9.65
CA ALA A 89 6.62 5.16 -8.51
C ALA A 89 5.39 4.32 -8.89
N ARG A 90 4.46 4.90 -9.64
CA ARG A 90 3.29 4.19 -10.15
C ARG A 90 3.66 3.07 -11.13
N GLU A 91 4.55 3.32 -12.07
CA GLU A 91 5.06 2.31 -13.01
C GLU A 91 5.73 1.14 -12.26
N GLN A 92 6.57 1.44 -11.28
CA GLN A 92 7.21 0.42 -10.45
C GLN A 92 6.21 -0.39 -9.62
N LEU A 93 5.16 0.25 -9.10
CA LEU A 93 4.10 -0.43 -8.35
C LEU A 93 3.36 -1.42 -9.23
N LEU A 94 3.00 -1.00 -10.43
CA LEU A 94 2.27 -1.83 -11.40
C LEU A 94 3.12 -2.99 -11.93
N SER A 95 4.40 -2.75 -12.22
CA SER A 95 5.33 -3.80 -12.68
C SER A 95 5.59 -4.89 -11.65
N ARG A 96 5.57 -4.57 -10.35
CA ARG A 96 5.69 -5.57 -9.26
C ARG A 96 4.48 -6.50 -9.15
N LYS A 97 3.33 -6.09 -9.67
CA LYS A 97 2.07 -6.85 -9.57
C LYS A 97 1.82 -7.84 -10.70
N GLY A 98 2.67 -7.94 -11.70
CA GLY A 98 2.44 -8.95 -12.73
C GLY A 98 3.13 -8.77 -14.06
N GLY A 99 4.23 -8.04 -14.14
CA GLY A 99 5.08 -7.98 -15.33
C GLY A 99 4.34 -7.52 -16.59
N GLU A 100 4.88 -6.53 -17.23
CA GLU A 100 4.45 -5.83 -18.42
C GLU A 100 3.71 -4.52 -18.14
N THR A 101 4.11 -3.49 -18.87
CA THR A 101 3.83 -2.07 -18.71
C THR A 101 2.38 -1.66 -19.01
N GLU A 102 1.44 -2.58 -19.06
CA GLU A 102 0.03 -2.27 -19.21
C GLU A 102 -0.63 -2.08 -17.84
N VAL A 103 -1.34 -0.97 -17.69
CA VAL A 103 -2.24 -0.74 -16.54
C VAL A 103 -3.17 -1.95 -16.45
N PRO A 104 -3.21 -2.67 -15.30
CA PRO A 104 -4.06 -3.84 -15.18
C PRO A 104 -5.50 -3.45 -15.55
N ASN A 105 -6.10 -4.17 -16.49
CA ASN A 105 -7.52 -4.00 -16.78
C ASN A 105 -8.31 -4.62 -15.64
N TYR A 106 -8.53 -3.83 -14.59
CA TYR A 106 -9.28 -4.27 -13.41
C TYR A 106 -10.70 -4.72 -13.73
N GLU A 107 -11.34 -4.14 -14.76
CA GLU A 107 -12.67 -4.56 -15.19
C GLU A 107 -12.66 -6.00 -15.70
N PHE A 108 -11.62 -6.40 -16.40
CA PHE A 108 -11.46 -7.80 -16.81
C PHE A 108 -11.11 -8.72 -15.64
N LEU A 109 -10.19 -8.28 -14.75
CA LEU A 109 -9.71 -9.09 -13.62
C LEU A 109 -10.78 -9.35 -12.56
N TYR A 110 -11.71 -8.40 -12.37
CA TYR A 110 -12.73 -8.48 -11.31
C TYR A 110 -14.13 -8.77 -11.83
N ARG A 111 -14.27 -9.04 -13.13
CA ARG A 111 -15.56 -9.44 -13.71
C ARG A 111 -16.07 -10.71 -13.02
N ASP A 112 -17.32 -10.67 -12.58
CA ASP A 112 -18.01 -11.78 -11.96
C ASP A 112 -17.33 -12.35 -10.69
N VAL A 113 -16.43 -11.59 -10.06
CA VAL A 113 -15.79 -12.03 -8.81
C VAL A 113 -16.83 -12.11 -7.70
N PRO A 114 -16.95 -13.26 -6.98
CA PRO A 114 -17.87 -13.37 -5.85
C PRO A 114 -17.53 -12.39 -4.73
N PRO A 115 -18.54 -11.86 -3.98
CA PRO A 115 -18.30 -10.87 -2.91
C PRO A 115 -17.26 -11.30 -1.88
N PHE A 116 -17.30 -12.56 -1.47
CA PHE A 116 -16.32 -13.11 -0.54
C PHE A 116 -14.88 -12.99 -1.07
N HIS A 117 -14.65 -13.36 -2.32
CA HIS A 117 -13.32 -13.26 -2.93
C HIS A 117 -12.90 -11.80 -3.17
N ALA A 118 -13.85 -10.93 -3.56
CA ALA A 118 -13.57 -9.50 -3.69
C ALA A 118 -13.09 -8.88 -2.37
N LEU A 119 -13.76 -9.22 -1.26
CA LEU A 119 -13.38 -8.79 0.09
C LEU A 119 -12.03 -9.37 0.52
N MET A 120 -11.75 -10.63 0.21
CA MET A 120 -10.45 -11.25 0.49
C MET A 120 -9.29 -10.56 -0.25
N LEU A 121 -9.48 -10.26 -1.54
CA LEU A 121 -8.48 -9.55 -2.35
C LEU A 121 -8.22 -8.14 -1.81
N ALA A 122 -9.29 -7.45 -1.42
CA ALA A 122 -9.19 -6.14 -0.78
C ALA A 122 -8.43 -6.22 0.55
N LEU A 123 -8.83 -7.13 1.44
CA LEU A 123 -8.20 -7.33 2.75
C LEU A 123 -6.69 -7.61 2.64
N GLU A 124 -6.30 -8.47 1.70
CA GLU A 124 -4.88 -8.74 1.46
C GLU A 124 -4.14 -7.49 0.98
N SER A 125 -4.79 -6.65 0.17
CA SER A 125 -4.20 -5.40 -0.30
C SER A 125 -3.97 -4.39 0.82
N GLU A 126 -4.98 -4.18 1.69
CA GLU A 126 -4.87 -3.28 2.84
C GLU A 126 -3.79 -3.75 3.82
N ARG A 127 -3.72 -5.05 4.08
CA ARG A 127 -2.67 -5.62 4.93
C ARG A 127 -1.27 -5.38 4.36
N ARG A 128 -1.10 -5.43 3.03
CA ARG A 128 0.18 -5.11 2.37
C ARG A 128 0.52 -3.62 2.45
N ALA A 129 -0.47 -2.74 2.24
CA ALA A 129 -0.30 -1.30 2.38
C ALA A 129 0.07 -0.94 3.82
N LYS A 130 -0.67 -1.45 4.81
CA LYS A 130 -0.35 -1.30 6.23
C LYS A 130 1.08 -1.73 6.55
N ALA A 131 1.48 -2.94 6.14
CA ALA A 131 2.84 -3.46 6.39
C ALA A 131 3.92 -2.61 5.71
N TYR A 132 3.63 -2.03 4.53
CA TYR A 132 4.53 -1.08 3.87
C TYR A 132 4.73 0.16 4.73
N PHE A 133 3.65 0.81 5.18
CA PHE A 133 3.73 2.03 6.00
C PHE A 133 4.35 1.78 7.38
N GLU A 134 4.05 0.65 8.01
CA GLU A 134 4.69 0.24 9.27
C GLU A 134 6.21 0.09 9.12
N ARG A 135 6.66 -0.57 8.06
CA ARG A 135 8.10 -0.70 7.76
C ARG A 135 8.77 0.65 7.52
N ILE A 136 8.10 1.57 6.83
CA ILE A 136 8.61 2.94 6.64
C ILE A 136 8.69 3.66 7.98
N ARG A 137 7.65 3.62 8.80
CA ARG A 137 7.63 4.20 10.15
C ARG A 137 8.82 3.74 11.01
N GLU A 138 9.15 2.46 10.94
CA GLU A 138 10.22 1.86 11.74
C GLU A 138 11.62 2.25 11.24
N ASN A 139 11.80 2.38 9.93
CA ASN A 139 13.12 2.51 9.31
C ASN A 139 13.45 3.92 8.83
N ALA A 140 12.47 4.81 8.66
CA ALA A 140 12.71 6.17 8.20
C ALA A 140 13.51 6.98 9.23
N ARG A 141 14.52 7.73 8.74
CA ARG A 141 15.32 8.63 9.57
C ARG A 141 14.64 9.99 9.74
N ASP A 142 13.87 10.40 8.74
CA ASP A 142 13.14 11.66 8.74
C ASP A 142 11.91 11.58 9.67
N PRO A 143 11.76 12.51 10.62
CA PRO A 143 10.66 12.48 11.58
C PRO A 143 9.29 12.69 10.93
N GLU A 144 9.22 13.50 9.85
CA GLU A 144 7.98 13.75 9.15
C GLU A 144 7.51 12.52 8.38
N VAL A 145 8.42 11.83 7.69
CA VAL A 145 8.14 10.56 7.03
C VAL A 145 7.63 9.53 8.04
N ARG A 146 8.26 9.44 9.23
CA ARG A 146 7.79 8.54 10.29
C ARG A 146 6.39 8.88 10.78
N ARG A 147 6.09 10.18 10.96
CA ARG A 147 4.77 10.64 11.40
C ARG A 147 3.69 10.30 10.37
N LEU A 148 3.93 10.63 9.11
CA LEU A 148 3.01 10.34 8.00
C LEU A 148 2.80 8.85 7.81
N ALA A 149 3.87 8.06 7.79
CA ALA A 149 3.77 6.61 7.69
C ALA A 149 2.98 5.99 8.85
N ALA A 150 3.07 6.57 10.05
CA ALA A 150 2.25 6.14 11.18
C ALA A 150 0.76 6.54 11.04
N GLU A 151 0.45 7.65 10.38
CA GLU A 151 -0.92 8.05 10.05
C GLU A 151 -1.51 7.08 9.03
N PHE A 152 -0.84 6.87 7.89
CA PHE A 152 -1.30 5.92 6.87
C PHE A 152 -1.46 4.50 7.44
N ALA A 153 -0.51 4.00 8.22
CA ALA A 153 -0.63 2.67 8.84
C ALA A 153 -1.87 2.53 9.73
N ARG A 154 -2.32 3.60 10.41
CA ARG A 154 -3.56 3.59 11.21
C ARG A 154 -4.81 3.63 10.34
N ASP A 155 -4.77 4.39 9.24
CA ASP A 155 -5.88 4.46 8.32
C ASP A 155 -6.08 3.09 7.65
N GLU A 156 -5.00 2.42 7.22
CA GLU A 156 -5.03 1.05 6.69
C GLU A 156 -5.53 0.02 7.72
N GLU A 157 -5.17 0.15 9.00
CA GLU A 157 -5.71 -0.71 10.06
C GLU A 157 -7.23 -0.58 10.17
N GLN A 158 -7.75 0.62 10.00
CA GLN A 158 -9.20 0.85 10.01
C GLN A 158 -9.87 0.21 8.78
N HIS A 159 -9.24 0.30 7.60
CA HIS A 159 -9.72 -0.38 6.38
C HIS A 159 -9.73 -1.89 6.53
N VAL A 160 -8.66 -2.46 7.07
CA VAL A 160 -8.57 -3.89 7.42
C VAL A 160 -9.72 -4.30 8.32
N THR A 161 -10.01 -3.54 9.39
CA THR A 161 -11.10 -3.83 10.32
C THR A 161 -12.45 -3.87 9.60
N TRP A 162 -12.77 -2.89 8.75
CA TRP A 162 -14.04 -2.87 8.02
C TRP A 162 -14.17 -4.03 7.03
N LEU A 163 -13.09 -4.42 6.38
CA LEU A 163 -13.09 -5.55 5.45
C LEU A 163 -13.23 -6.89 6.18
N GLU A 164 -12.60 -7.07 7.33
CA GLU A 164 -12.76 -8.25 8.19
C GLU A 164 -14.21 -8.38 8.70
N GLU A 165 -14.83 -7.28 9.14
CA GLU A 165 -16.23 -7.25 9.55
C GLU A 165 -17.19 -7.58 8.38
N ALA A 166 -16.90 -7.07 7.18
CA ALA A 166 -17.70 -7.37 6.00
C ALA A 166 -17.52 -8.83 5.57
N LEU A 167 -16.30 -9.34 5.62
CA LEU A 167 -15.98 -10.72 5.26
C LEU A 167 -16.66 -11.73 6.20
N ALA A 168 -16.73 -11.42 7.50
CA ALA A 168 -17.42 -12.24 8.49
C ALA A 168 -18.93 -12.37 8.22
N LYS A 169 -19.53 -11.39 7.52
CA LYS A 169 -20.95 -11.34 7.16
C LYS A 169 -21.22 -11.81 5.73
N ALA A 170 -20.19 -11.99 4.91
CA ALA A 170 -20.32 -12.40 3.52
C ALA A 170 -20.71 -13.91 3.42
N PRO A 171 -21.55 -14.27 2.44
CA PRO A 171 -21.83 -15.67 2.17
C PRO A 171 -20.51 -16.41 1.86
N GLN A 172 -20.24 -17.46 2.63
CA GLN A 172 -19.08 -18.30 2.38
C GLN A 172 -19.26 -19.04 1.06
N PRO A 173 -18.23 -19.20 0.23
CA PRO A 173 -18.30 -20.07 -0.94
C PRO A 173 -18.63 -21.48 -0.46
N ALA A 174 -19.54 -22.15 -1.18
CA ALA A 174 -19.84 -23.54 -0.91
C ALA A 174 -18.53 -24.32 -0.84
N LYS A 175 -18.31 -25.09 0.24
CA LYS A 175 -17.16 -25.99 0.32
C LYS A 175 -17.25 -26.90 -0.89
N SER A 176 -16.30 -26.76 -1.83
CA SER A 176 -16.17 -27.75 -2.88
C SER A 176 -15.80 -29.07 -2.19
N PHE A 177 -16.76 -30.00 -2.12
CA PHE A 177 -16.47 -31.35 -1.77
C PHE A 177 -15.57 -31.91 -2.88
N ASN A 178 -14.28 -31.92 -2.66
CA ASN A 178 -13.40 -32.82 -3.34
C ASN A 178 -13.64 -34.23 -2.75
N GLU A 179 -14.81 -34.80 -3.05
CA GLU A 179 -15.02 -36.25 -3.01
C GLU A 179 -14.56 -36.83 -4.34
N PHE A 180 -13.25 -36.89 -4.52
CA PHE A 180 -12.63 -37.93 -5.35
C PHE A 180 -11.47 -38.46 -4.50
N GLY A 181 -11.82 -39.51 -3.69
CA GLY A 181 -10.87 -40.43 -3.10
C GLY A 181 -10.17 -41.25 -4.15
#